data_9452336314ef8bd8750be8c250e4067e
#
_entry.id   9452336314ef8bd8750be8c250e4067e
#
_cell.length_a   1.000
_cell.length_b   1.000
_cell.length_c   1.000
_cell.angle_alpha   90.00
_cell.angle_beta   90.00
_cell.angle_gamma   90.00
#
_symmetry.space_group_name_H-M   'P 1'
#
loop_
_entity.id
_entity.type
_entity.pdbx_description
1 polymer ?
#
loop_
_entity_poly.entity_id
_entity_poly.type
_entity_poly.pdbx_seq_one_letter_code
_entity_poly.pdbx_strand_id
1 'polypeptide(L)'
;MINARVETIEAKPAFRTALAKRRCLLPADGYYEWYETGQLTAKGKPVKQPFFIRPESGLLVMAGLYEFWRDPSVDGPEAWLTSVTIITTRATDKLGHIHDRMPMIIPPDAWADWLDPALEDQQAAHDLLTVTAADALEAYAVSIQVNTVANNTPQLVEPLAES
;
A
#
# COMPACT_ATOMS: atom_id res chain seq x y z
N MET A 1 -10.38 -5.25 6.36
CA MET A 1 -9.98 -3.89 5.89
C MET A 1 -8.66 -4.03 5.15
N ILE A 2 -8.58 -3.50 3.93
CA ILE A 2 -7.38 -3.64 3.06
C ILE A 2 -6.26 -2.68 3.50
N ASN A 3 -6.61 -1.52 4.05
CA ASN A 3 -5.65 -0.49 4.46
C ASN A 3 -5.87 -0.04 5.90
N ALA A 4 -4.77 0.22 6.60
CA ALA A 4 -4.73 0.81 7.93
C ALA A 4 -4.07 2.21 7.84
N ARG A 5 -4.70 3.22 8.44
CA ARG A 5 -4.12 4.55 8.49
C ARG A 5 -3.15 4.66 9.66
N VAL A 6 -1.90 5.06 9.43
CA VAL A 6 -0.89 5.21 10.48
C VAL A 6 -1.37 6.12 11.61
N GLU A 7 -2.10 7.19 11.28
CA GLU A 7 -2.58 8.19 12.24
C GLU A 7 -3.59 7.64 13.27
N THR A 8 -4.15 6.45 13.03
CA THR A 8 -5.18 5.85 13.90
C THR A 8 -4.94 4.38 14.20
N ILE A 9 -3.82 3.82 13.77
CA ILE A 9 -3.54 2.38 13.83
C ILE A 9 -3.50 1.86 15.27
N GLU A 10 -2.95 2.62 16.21
CA GLU A 10 -2.86 2.28 17.63
C GLU A 10 -4.23 2.32 18.31
N ALA A 11 -5.07 3.31 17.95
CA ALA A 11 -6.37 3.51 18.57
C ALA A 11 -7.41 2.48 18.12
N LYS A 12 -7.24 1.90 16.92
CA LYS A 12 -8.23 0.95 16.37
C LYS A 12 -8.03 -0.47 16.90
N PRO A 13 -9.03 -1.06 17.61
CA PRO A 13 -8.93 -2.42 18.13
C PRO A 13 -8.54 -3.47 17.07
N ALA A 14 -8.99 -3.27 15.83
CA ALA A 14 -8.71 -4.17 14.72
C ALA A 14 -7.21 -4.27 14.35
N PHE A 15 -6.41 -3.27 14.69
CA PHE A 15 -4.99 -3.21 14.29
C PHE A 15 -4.04 -3.24 15.48
N ARG A 16 -4.49 -2.80 16.65
CA ARG A 16 -3.64 -2.61 17.84
C ARG A 16 -2.81 -3.86 18.20
N THR A 17 -3.43 -5.03 18.23
CA THR A 17 -2.72 -6.28 18.55
C THR A 17 -1.78 -6.70 17.42
N ALA A 18 -2.17 -6.50 16.16
CA ALA A 18 -1.33 -6.81 15.03
C ALA A 18 -0.12 -5.87 14.95
N LEU A 19 -0.26 -4.60 15.28
CA LEU A 19 0.85 -3.65 15.35
C LEU A 19 1.93 -4.09 16.35
N ALA A 20 1.52 -4.61 17.51
CA ALA A 20 2.45 -5.12 18.51
C ALA A 20 3.14 -6.44 18.09
N LYS A 21 2.43 -7.35 17.40
CA LYS A 21 2.87 -8.75 17.31
C LYS A 21 2.91 -9.34 15.90
N ARG A 22 2.31 -8.71 14.90
CA ARG A 22 2.11 -9.29 13.57
C ARG A 22 2.38 -8.27 12.47
N ARG A 23 3.60 -7.74 12.49
CA ARG A 23 4.11 -6.85 11.46
C ARG A 23 4.71 -7.64 10.32
N CYS A 24 4.60 -7.12 9.11
CA CYS A 24 5.19 -7.72 7.91
C CYS A 24 5.65 -6.65 6.94
N LEU A 25 6.43 -7.09 5.97
CA LEU A 25 6.83 -6.30 4.82
C LEU A 25 6.14 -6.85 3.57
N LEU A 26 5.64 -5.96 2.73
CA LEU A 26 5.02 -6.30 1.45
C LEU A 26 5.86 -5.72 0.31
N PRO A 27 6.72 -6.52 -0.32
CA PRO A 27 7.49 -6.08 -1.49
C PRO A 27 6.60 -6.02 -2.73
N ALA A 28 6.82 -5.02 -3.58
CA ALA A 28 6.18 -4.85 -4.88
C ALA A 28 7.10 -4.08 -5.82
N ASP A 29 6.86 -4.19 -7.14
CA ASP A 29 7.53 -3.36 -8.13
C ASP A 29 7.00 -1.91 -8.09
N GLY A 30 5.77 -1.73 -7.66
CA GLY A 30 5.08 -0.45 -7.53
C GLY A 30 3.60 -0.64 -7.24
N TYR A 31 2.83 0.43 -7.38
CA TYR A 31 1.37 0.40 -7.21
C TYR A 31 0.70 1.39 -8.15
N TYR A 32 -0.61 1.20 -8.35
CA TYR A 32 -1.41 2.10 -9.17
C TYR A 32 -2.22 3.06 -8.32
N GLU A 33 -2.34 4.30 -8.81
CA GLU A 33 -3.27 5.31 -8.31
C GLU A 33 -3.97 6.02 -9.47
N TRP A 34 -5.12 6.62 -9.20
CA TRP A 34 -5.97 7.23 -10.22
C TRP A 34 -6.17 8.71 -9.99
N TYR A 35 -5.58 9.50 -10.88
CA TYR A 35 -5.77 10.96 -10.91
C TYR A 35 -7.09 11.33 -11.58
N GLU A 36 -7.89 12.20 -10.96
CA GLU A 36 -9.11 12.76 -11.57
C GLU A 36 -8.77 13.90 -12.51
N THR A 37 -9.01 13.71 -13.80
CA THR A 37 -8.60 14.68 -14.86
C THR A 37 -9.43 15.95 -14.91
N GLY A 38 -10.50 16.05 -14.12
CA GLY A 38 -11.50 17.12 -14.21
C GLY A 38 -12.49 16.98 -15.37
N GLN A 39 -12.30 15.98 -16.23
CA GLN A 39 -13.22 15.68 -17.33
C GLN A 39 -14.32 14.70 -16.88
N LEU A 40 -15.45 14.76 -17.58
CA LEU A 40 -16.54 13.82 -17.37
C LEU A 40 -16.73 12.92 -18.59
N THR A 41 -17.05 11.65 -18.34
CA THR A 41 -17.52 10.74 -19.38
C THR A 41 -18.90 11.19 -19.92
N ALA A 42 -19.34 10.63 -21.04
CA ALA A 42 -20.70 10.86 -21.59
C ALA A 42 -21.82 10.50 -20.58
N LYS A 43 -21.53 9.70 -19.56
CA LYS A 43 -22.46 9.33 -18.47
C LYS A 43 -22.30 10.18 -17.22
N GLY A 44 -21.54 11.31 -17.28
CA GLY A 44 -21.34 12.23 -16.16
C GLY A 44 -20.42 11.71 -15.03
N LYS A 45 -19.66 10.64 -15.27
CA LYS A 45 -18.68 10.13 -14.28
C LYS A 45 -17.32 10.77 -14.49
N PRO A 46 -16.54 11.05 -13.42
CA PRO A 46 -15.18 11.55 -13.56
C PRO A 46 -14.31 10.61 -14.43
N VAL A 47 -13.56 11.21 -15.34
CA VAL A 47 -12.50 10.52 -16.08
C VAL A 47 -11.28 10.46 -15.20
N LYS A 48 -10.73 9.26 -15.01
CA LYS A 48 -9.52 9.04 -14.22
C LYS A 48 -8.39 8.52 -15.10
N GLN A 49 -7.22 9.12 -14.94
CA GLN A 49 -5.98 8.68 -15.54
C GLN A 49 -5.24 7.80 -14.52
N PRO A 50 -4.94 6.53 -14.82
CA PRO A 50 -4.11 5.71 -13.96
C PRO A 50 -2.64 6.12 -14.06
N PHE A 51 -1.98 6.11 -12.92
CA PHE A 51 -0.55 6.28 -12.76
C PHE A 51 0.04 5.02 -12.15
N PHE A 52 1.24 4.64 -12.58
CA PHE A 52 2.07 3.67 -11.90
C PHE A 52 3.11 4.40 -11.08
N ILE A 53 3.20 4.07 -9.80
CA ILE A 53 4.09 4.69 -8.83
C ILE A 53 5.05 3.63 -8.35
N ARG A 54 6.36 3.89 -8.47
CA ARG A 54 7.42 2.96 -8.12
C ARG A 54 8.64 3.68 -7.54
N PRO A 55 9.55 3.00 -6.83
CA PRO A 55 10.85 3.55 -6.52
C PRO A 55 11.68 3.75 -7.80
N GLU A 56 12.54 4.77 -7.79
CA GLU A 56 13.49 5.02 -8.90
C GLU A 56 14.45 3.84 -9.12
N SER A 57 14.70 3.06 -8.06
CA SER A 57 15.49 1.82 -8.12
C SER A 57 15.08 0.82 -7.05
N GLY A 58 15.24 -0.47 -7.32
CA GLY A 58 14.94 -1.56 -6.40
C GLY A 58 13.44 -1.85 -6.25
N LEU A 59 13.04 -2.38 -5.11
CA LEU A 59 11.67 -2.75 -4.79
C LEU A 59 11.02 -1.72 -3.87
N LEU A 60 9.74 -1.50 -4.08
CA LEU A 60 8.88 -0.85 -3.11
C LEU A 60 8.60 -1.83 -1.97
N VAL A 61 9.00 -1.50 -0.73
CA VAL A 61 8.74 -2.35 0.42
C VAL A 61 7.84 -1.61 1.39
N MET A 62 6.60 -2.07 1.47
CA MET A 62 5.54 -1.42 2.24
C MET A 62 5.41 -2.05 3.63
N ALA A 63 5.15 -1.21 4.64
CA ALA A 63 4.77 -1.65 5.97
C ALA A 63 3.38 -2.30 5.95
N GLY A 64 3.27 -3.45 6.57
CA GLY A 64 2.00 -4.14 6.70
C GLY A 64 1.81 -4.81 8.04
N LEU A 65 0.57 -5.20 8.28
CA LEU A 65 0.18 -6.06 9.38
C LEU A 65 -0.51 -7.28 8.83
N TYR A 66 -0.39 -8.41 9.52
CA TYR A 66 -1.13 -9.62 9.15
C TYR A 66 -1.99 -10.12 10.30
N GLU A 67 -3.01 -10.91 9.96
CA GLU A 67 -3.91 -11.53 10.92
C GLU A 67 -4.34 -12.91 10.44
N PHE A 68 -4.59 -13.79 11.38
CA PHE A 68 -5.18 -15.10 11.16
C PHE A 68 -6.65 -15.08 11.51
N TRP A 69 -7.48 -15.59 10.62
CA TRP A 69 -8.89 -15.79 10.88
C TRP A 69 -9.27 -17.23 10.53
N ARG A 70 -10.04 -17.85 11.42
CA ARG A 70 -10.55 -19.20 11.19
C ARG A 70 -11.99 -19.11 10.71
N ASP A 71 -12.25 -19.68 9.52
CA ASP A 71 -13.60 -19.80 9.00
C ASP A 71 -14.36 -20.87 9.81
N PRO A 72 -15.41 -20.51 10.53
CA PRO A 72 -16.17 -21.47 11.33
C PRO A 72 -17.02 -22.44 10.48
N SER A 73 -17.16 -22.19 9.19
CA SER A 73 -17.92 -23.03 8.26
C SER A 73 -17.06 -24.11 7.59
N VAL A 74 -15.74 -24.09 7.81
CA VAL A 74 -14.78 -25.02 7.21
C VAL A 74 -14.06 -25.80 8.33
N ASP A 75 -13.93 -27.10 8.16
CA ASP A 75 -13.15 -27.96 9.06
C ASP A 75 -11.73 -28.15 8.53
N GLY A 76 -10.79 -28.42 9.46
CA GLY A 76 -9.40 -28.72 9.12
C GLY A 76 -8.50 -27.47 9.00
N PRO A 77 -7.26 -27.64 8.51
CA PRO A 77 -6.27 -26.58 8.40
C PRO A 77 -6.64 -25.53 7.35
N GLU A 78 -7.42 -25.88 6.32
CA GLU A 78 -7.88 -24.97 5.27
C GLU A 78 -8.87 -23.91 5.81
N ALA A 79 -9.41 -24.10 7.01
CA ALA A 79 -10.25 -23.12 7.70
C ALA A 79 -9.48 -21.83 8.06
N TRP A 80 -8.15 -21.89 8.14
CA TRP A 80 -7.33 -20.75 8.51
C TRP A 80 -6.96 -19.90 7.31
N LEU A 81 -7.36 -18.63 7.36
CA LEU A 81 -7.01 -17.61 6.38
C LEU A 81 -6.02 -16.63 7.00
N THR A 82 -4.93 -16.39 6.29
CA THR A 82 -4.02 -15.29 6.60
C THR A 82 -4.39 -14.10 5.74
N SER A 83 -4.64 -12.98 6.38
CA SER A 83 -4.92 -11.71 5.69
C SER A 83 -3.85 -10.69 6.01
N VAL A 84 -3.63 -9.76 5.09
CA VAL A 84 -2.71 -8.64 5.28
C VAL A 84 -3.43 -7.31 5.09
N THR A 85 -2.93 -6.28 5.74
CA THR A 85 -3.34 -4.89 5.53
C THR A 85 -2.10 -4.03 5.29
N ILE A 86 -2.15 -3.13 4.32
CA ILE A 86 -1.10 -2.16 4.06
C ILE A 86 -1.30 -0.96 4.97
N ILE A 87 -0.23 -0.52 5.64
CA ILE A 87 -0.27 0.73 6.39
C ILE A 87 -0.11 1.88 5.39
N THR A 88 -0.97 2.89 5.52
CA THR A 88 -0.94 4.08 4.65
C THR A 88 -0.77 5.34 5.45
N THR A 89 -0.13 6.33 4.83
CA THR A 89 0.05 7.69 5.34
C THR A 89 -0.49 8.72 4.35
N ARG A 90 -0.44 9.99 4.70
CA ARG A 90 -0.70 11.08 3.76
C ARG A 90 0.36 11.08 2.67
N ALA A 91 -0.06 11.27 1.42
CA ALA A 91 0.87 11.41 0.32
C ALA A 91 1.72 12.69 0.48
N THR A 92 2.97 12.62 0.02
CA THR A 92 3.84 13.80 -0.05
C THR A 92 3.40 14.74 -1.17
N ASP A 93 3.88 15.98 -1.16
CA ASP A 93 3.55 16.98 -2.18
C ASP A 93 3.84 16.49 -3.61
N LYS A 94 4.89 15.67 -3.79
CA LYS A 94 5.25 15.07 -5.08
C LYS A 94 4.15 14.15 -5.65
N LEU A 95 3.43 13.41 -4.79
CA LEU A 95 2.40 12.44 -5.17
C LEU A 95 0.98 12.89 -4.80
N GLY A 96 0.86 13.88 -3.93
CA GLY A 96 -0.42 14.33 -3.36
C GLY A 96 -1.40 14.88 -4.40
N HIS A 97 -0.91 15.31 -5.57
CA HIS A 97 -1.75 15.71 -6.68
C HIS A 97 -2.45 14.53 -7.36
N ILE A 98 -1.91 13.31 -7.24
CA ILE A 98 -2.51 12.09 -7.80
C ILE A 98 -3.54 11.51 -6.83
N HIS A 99 -3.14 11.34 -5.57
CA HIS A 99 -4.00 10.83 -4.50
C HIS A 99 -3.52 11.36 -3.14
N ASP A 100 -4.42 11.54 -2.19
CA ASP A 100 -4.12 12.08 -0.85
C ASP A 100 -3.45 11.08 0.10
N ARG A 101 -3.38 9.81 -0.30
CA ARG A 101 -2.79 8.71 0.50
C ARG A 101 -1.73 7.96 -0.31
N MET A 102 -0.75 7.41 0.42
CA MET A 102 0.27 6.52 -0.12
C MET A 102 0.58 5.39 0.86
N PRO A 103 1.11 4.24 0.41
CA PRO A 103 1.67 3.22 1.30
C PRO A 103 2.79 3.79 2.17
N MET A 104 2.86 3.32 3.42
CA MET A 104 4.01 3.59 4.28
C MET A 104 5.18 2.70 3.84
N ILE A 105 6.28 3.29 3.44
CA ILE A 105 7.48 2.59 2.97
C ILE A 105 8.43 2.42 4.13
N ILE A 106 9.00 1.23 4.27
CA ILE A 106 10.04 0.92 5.25
C ILE A 106 11.38 0.84 4.52
N PRO A 107 12.34 1.70 4.84
CA PRO A 107 13.67 1.64 4.25
C PRO A 107 14.43 0.38 4.72
N PRO A 108 15.41 -0.12 3.93
CA PRO A 108 16.08 -1.39 4.22
C PRO A 108 16.76 -1.46 5.58
N ASP A 109 17.27 -0.37 6.09
CA ASP A 109 17.94 -0.27 7.39
C ASP A 109 16.96 -0.42 8.58
N ALA A 110 15.68 -0.17 8.38
CA ALA A 110 14.64 -0.33 9.40
C ALA A 110 13.88 -1.68 9.32
N TRP A 111 14.18 -2.56 8.34
CA TRP A 111 13.45 -3.83 8.18
C TRP A 111 13.61 -4.77 9.38
N ALA A 112 14.83 -4.90 9.90
CA ALA A 112 15.10 -5.77 11.03
C ALA A 112 14.33 -5.34 12.27
N ASP A 113 14.34 -4.05 12.58
CA ASP A 113 13.63 -3.49 13.73
C ASP A 113 12.09 -3.61 13.56
N TRP A 114 11.58 -3.34 12.33
CA TRP A 114 10.16 -3.51 12.04
C TRP A 114 9.68 -4.94 12.21
N LEU A 115 10.51 -5.91 11.83
CA LEU A 115 10.18 -7.34 11.89
C LEU A 115 10.55 -7.98 13.23
N ASP A 116 11.19 -7.28 14.16
CA ASP A 116 11.64 -7.85 15.43
C ASP A 116 10.43 -8.33 16.27
N PRO A 117 10.27 -9.64 16.52
CA PRO A 117 9.17 -10.15 17.32
C PRO A 117 9.26 -9.77 18.81
N ALA A 118 10.44 -9.35 19.29
CA ALA A 118 10.63 -8.87 20.66
C ALA A 118 10.12 -7.45 20.87
N LEU A 119 9.91 -6.67 19.81
CA LEU A 119 9.33 -5.33 19.87
C LEU A 119 7.80 -5.44 20.03
N GLU A 120 7.31 -5.59 21.25
CA GLU A 120 5.86 -5.65 21.56
C GLU A 120 5.24 -4.29 21.94
N ASP A 121 6.06 -3.26 22.16
CA ASP A 121 5.59 -1.90 22.44
C ASP A 121 5.00 -1.27 21.18
N GLN A 122 3.72 -0.89 21.24
CA GLN A 122 2.98 -0.35 20.10
C GLN A 122 3.48 1.03 19.70
N GLN A 123 3.86 1.88 20.67
CA GLN A 123 4.39 3.21 20.40
C GLN A 123 5.76 3.11 19.73
N ALA A 124 6.65 2.26 20.25
CA ALA A 124 7.95 2.03 19.64
C ALA A 124 7.83 1.45 18.22
N ALA A 125 6.87 0.53 17.98
CA ALA A 125 6.59 0.03 16.64
C ALA A 125 6.02 1.13 15.71
N HIS A 126 5.18 2.02 16.24
CA HIS A 126 4.66 3.16 15.50
C HIS A 126 5.76 4.17 15.15
N ASP A 127 6.70 4.40 16.04
CA ASP A 127 7.80 5.36 15.84
C ASP A 127 8.76 4.94 14.70
N LEU A 128 8.79 3.64 14.35
CA LEU A 128 9.48 3.14 13.15
C LEU A 128 8.78 3.53 11.84
N LEU A 129 7.50 3.90 11.89
CA LEU A 129 6.71 4.30 10.72
C LEU A 129 6.95 5.79 10.38
N THR A 130 8.20 6.15 10.17
CA THR A 130 8.57 7.52 9.78
C THR A 130 8.48 7.71 8.28
N VAL A 131 8.00 8.87 7.85
CA VAL A 131 7.81 9.18 6.41
C VAL A 131 9.14 9.62 5.81
N THR A 132 10.00 8.69 5.45
CA THR A 132 11.35 9.04 4.97
C THR A 132 11.65 8.65 3.53
N ALA A 133 10.92 7.72 2.94
CA ALA A 133 11.29 7.14 1.65
C ALA A 133 10.43 7.62 0.46
N ALA A 134 9.51 8.55 0.66
CA ALA A 134 8.59 8.99 -0.39
C ALA A 134 9.23 9.84 -1.48
N ASP A 135 10.34 10.53 -1.17
CA ASP A 135 11.04 11.40 -2.13
C ASP A 135 11.74 10.61 -3.26
N ALA A 136 12.00 9.33 -3.04
CA ALA A 136 12.60 8.42 -4.02
C ALA A 136 11.58 7.72 -4.93
N LEU A 137 10.30 8.12 -4.87
CA LEU A 137 9.27 7.58 -5.76
C LEU A 137 9.15 8.42 -7.03
N GLU A 138 8.96 7.75 -8.14
CA GLU A 138 8.52 8.32 -9.40
C GLU A 138 7.10 7.88 -9.75
N ALA A 139 6.37 8.72 -10.48
CA ALA A 139 5.03 8.43 -10.94
C ALA A 139 4.89 8.81 -12.41
N TYR A 140 4.31 7.94 -13.22
CA TYR A 140 4.03 8.23 -14.61
C TYR A 140 2.68 7.65 -15.05
N ALA A 141 2.06 8.29 -16.03
CA ALA A 141 0.79 7.85 -16.59
C ALA A 141 0.95 6.53 -17.35
N VAL A 142 -0.02 5.64 -17.15
CA VAL A 142 -0.07 4.32 -17.83
C VAL A 142 -1.40 4.12 -18.55
N SER A 143 -1.46 3.05 -19.35
CA SER A 143 -2.65 2.73 -20.13
C SER A 143 -3.88 2.47 -19.23
N ILE A 144 -5.05 2.99 -19.67
CA ILE A 144 -6.35 2.68 -19.04
C ILE A 144 -6.72 1.19 -19.08
N GLN A 145 -5.98 0.35 -19.80
CA GLN A 145 -6.15 -1.10 -19.80
C GLN A 145 -5.99 -1.72 -18.41
N VAL A 146 -5.24 -1.06 -17.50
CA VAL A 146 -5.12 -1.47 -16.10
C VAL A 146 -6.46 -1.50 -15.35
N ASN A 147 -7.47 -0.75 -15.81
CA ASN A 147 -8.81 -0.73 -15.22
C ASN A 147 -9.58 -2.05 -15.39
N THR A 148 -9.10 -2.94 -16.25
CA THR A 148 -9.72 -4.24 -16.51
C THR A 148 -8.94 -5.34 -15.82
N VAL A 149 -9.48 -5.91 -14.76
CA VAL A 149 -8.83 -6.92 -13.91
C VAL A 149 -8.36 -8.17 -14.69
N ALA A 150 -9.02 -8.50 -15.82
CA ALA A 150 -8.62 -9.60 -16.67
C ALA A 150 -7.30 -9.34 -17.45
N ASN A 151 -6.91 -8.09 -17.59
CA ASN A 151 -5.64 -7.76 -18.24
C ASN A 151 -4.50 -8.02 -17.25
N ASN A 152 -3.51 -8.79 -17.69
CA ASN A 152 -2.31 -9.11 -16.91
C ASN A 152 -1.12 -9.26 -17.86
N THR A 153 -0.57 -8.14 -18.29
CA THR A 153 0.57 -8.08 -19.22
C THR A 153 1.60 -7.06 -18.77
N PRO A 154 2.88 -7.20 -19.15
CA PRO A 154 3.95 -6.23 -18.80
C PRO A 154 3.65 -4.79 -19.24
N GLN A 155 2.89 -4.61 -20.32
CA GLN A 155 2.54 -3.29 -20.87
C GLN A 155 1.71 -2.43 -19.93
N LEU A 156 1.12 -3.02 -18.89
CA LEU A 156 0.31 -2.27 -17.91
C LEU A 156 1.16 -1.35 -17.02
N VAL A 157 2.46 -1.62 -16.91
CA VAL A 157 3.41 -0.78 -16.14
C VAL A 157 4.29 0.08 -17.03
N GLU A 158 4.08 0.08 -18.35
CA GLU A 158 4.85 0.91 -19.28
C GLU A 158 4.30 2.36 -19.29
N PRO A 159 5.18 3.37 -19.30
CA PRO A 159 4.77 4.76 -19.46
C PRO A 159 4.00 4.97 -20.76
N LEU A 160 2.98 5.82 -20.73
CA LEU A 160 2.39 6.32 -21.96
C LEU A 160 3.44 7.13 -22.73
N ALA A 161 3.50 6.94 -24.06
CA ALA A 161 4.33 7.80 -24.91
C ALA A 161 3.90 9.27 -24.74
N GLU A 162 4.87 10.16 -24.58
CA GLU A 162 4.61 11.60 -24.60
C GLU A 162 4.04 11.99 -25.97
N SER A 163 2.88 12.65 -25.94
CA SER A 163 2.16 13.10 -27.15
C SER A 163 2.62 14.45 -27.57
#